data_7082900b98984198c70d501b6113260a
#
_entry.id   7082900b98984198c70d501b6113260a
#
_cell.length_a   1.000
_cell.length_b   1.000
_cell.length_c   1.000
_cell.angle_alpha   90.00
_cell.angle_beta   90.00
_cell.angle_gamma   90.00
#
_symmetry.space_group_name_H-M   'P 1'
#
loop_
_entity.id
_entity.type
_entity.pdbx_description
1 polymer ?
#
loop_
_entity_poly.entity_id
_entity_poly.type
_entity_poly.pdbx_seq_one_letter_code
_entity_poly.pdbx_strand_id
1 'polypeptide(L)'
;MKTTIPTFIAFVFSAGLTSSLVAEDTTASPLAAFKMYCVKCHGQGDKVKGKVNLLALKSEKDLLARPELLNTLIEVLENREMPPKKKPAPSDAARKHLVARLQGMLRQALKNRAFAPTQMRRMNRFQYNNSVIDLLELNRQIFRLNERL
;
A
#
# COMPACT_ATOMS: atom_id res chain seq x y z
N MET A 1 -57.31 61.84 -3.52
CA MET A 1 -56.62 60.82 -2.73
C MET A 1 -55.76 60.04 -3.72
N LYS A 2 -54.45 60.27 -3.69
CA LYS A 2 -53.46 59.62 -4.60
C LYS A 2 -52.70 58.56 -3.81
N THR A 3 -52.92 57.27 -4.19
CA THR A 3 -52.27 56.14 -3.56
C THR A 3 -51.03 55.79 -4.37
N THR A 4 -49.86 56.01 -3.82
CA THR A 4 -48.55 55.62 -4.38
C THR A 4 -48.21 54.20 -3.95
N ILE A 5 -48.01 53.31 -4.91
CA ILE A 5 -47.56 51.94 -4.71
C ILE A 5 -46.01 51.96 -4.74
N PRO A 6 -45.30 51.43 -3.75
CA PRO A 6 -43.85 51.30 -3.83
C PRO A 6 -43.49 50.00 -4.61
N THR A 7 -42.72 50.20 -5.66
CA THR A 7 -42.13 49.11 -6.46
C THR A 7 -41.00 48.46 -5.66
N PHE A 8 -41.21 47.20 -5.22
CA PHE A 8 -40.16 46.35 -4.65
C PHE A 8 -39.31 45.79 -5.79
N ILE A 9 -38.06 46.25 -5.87
CA ILE A 9 -37.04 45.66 -6.73
C ILE A 9 -36.50 44.40 -6.02
N ALA A 10 -36.87 43.21 -6.48
CA ALA A 10 -36.31 41.96 -6.02
C ALA A 10 -34.94 41.80 -6.65
N PHE A 11 -33.91 41.92 -5.81
CA PHE A 11 -32.52 41.64 -6.18
C PHE A 11 -32.30 40.13 -6.12
N VAL A 12 -32.37 39.45 -7.30
CA VAL A 12 -32.07 38.04 -7.42
C VAL A 12 -30.56 37.86 -7.31
N PHE A 13 -30.11 37.43 -6.13
CA PHE A 13 -28.72 37.05 -5.87
C PHE A 13 -28.50 35.66 -6.50
N SER A 14 -28.01 35.66 -7.73
CA SER A 14 -27.59 34.40 -8.40
C SER A 14 -26.30 33.93 -7.76
N ALA A 15 -26.42 33.03 -6.78
CA ALA A 15 -25.29 32.29 -6.24
C ALA A 15 -24.79 31.30 -7.28
N GLY A 16 -23.75 31.68 -8.03
CA GLY A 16 -23.03 30.79 -8.93
C GLY A 16 -22.36 29.70 -8.10
N LEU A 17 -22.95 28.50 -8.11
CA LEU A 17 -22.25 27.28 -7.70
C LEU A 17 -21.13 27.01 -8.71
N THR A 18 -19.93 27.51 -8.44
CA THR A 18 -18.75 26.98 -9.09
C THR A 18 -18.49 25.61 -8.49
N SER A 19 -19.06 24.58 -9.10
CA SER A 19 -18.60 23.20 -8.90
C SER A 19 -17.17 23.15 -9.37
N SER A 20 -16.23 23.25 -8.43
CA SER A 20 -14.87 22.80 -8.64
C SER A 20 -14.97 21.30 -8.93
N LEU A 21 -14.93 20.96 -10.21
CA LEU A 21 -14.53 19.64 -10.66
C LEU A 21 -13.10 19.45 -10.18
N VAL A 22 -12.94 19.03 -8.93
CA VAL A 22 -11.76 18.30 -8.53
C VAL A 22 -11.79 17.08 -9.43
N ALA A 23 -10.95 17.09 -10.47
CA ALA A 23 -10.63 15.87 -11.17
C ALA A 23 -10.09 14.94 -10.09
N GLU A 24 -10.97 14.12 -9.53
CA GLU A 24 -10.57 12.89 -8.89
C GLU A 24 -9.73 12.18 -9.94
N ASP A 25 -8.43 12.25 -9.76
CA ASP A 25 -7.47 11.38 -10.42
C ASP A 25 -7.75 10.00 -9.84
N THR A 26 -8.82 9.50 -10.36
CA THR A 26 -9.60 8.35 -10.02
C THR A 26 -8.66 7.17 -9.97
N THR A 27 -8.41 6.65 -8.78
CA THR A 27 -8.31 5.20 -8.54
C THR A 27 -7.86 4.40 -9.77
N ALA A 28 -6.75 4.79 -10.36
CA ALA A 28 -6.13 3.95 -11.36
C ALA A 28 -5.82 2.64 -10.65
N SER A 29 -6.54 1.57 -11.09
CA SER A 29 -6.27 0.22 -10.59
C SER A 29 -4.76 0.00 -10.54
N PRO A 30 -4.21 -0.61 -9.50
CA PRO A 30 -2.79 -0.93 -9.43
C PRO A 30 -2.27 -1.57 -10.71
N LEU A 31 -3.10 -2.37 -11.37
CA LEU A 31 -2.77 -3.01 -12.65
C LEU A 31 -2.59 -2.00 -13.79
N ALA A 32 -3.34 -0.90 -13.81
CA ALA A 32 -3.14 0.16 -14.81
C ALA A 32 -1.80 0.88 -14.59
N ALA A 33 -1.46 1.18 -13.35
CA ALA A 33 -0.16 1.76 -13.00
C ALA A 33 0.98 0.81 -13.37
N PHE A 34 0.85 -0.49 -13.12
CA PHE A 34 1.86 -1.48 -13.49
C PHE A 34 2.03 -1.56 -15.02
N LYS A 35 0.94 -1.55 -15.79
CA LYS A 35 1.02 -1.53 -17.26
C LYS A 35 1.77 -0.32 -17.76
N MET A 36 1.56 0.84 -17.16
CA MET A 36 2.17 2.11 -17.58
C MET A 36 3.65 2.20 -17.23
N TYR A 37 4.05 1.81 -16.02
CA TYR A 37 5.37 2.09 -15.48
C TYR A 37 6.29 0.87 -15.32
N CYS A 38 5.72 -0.35 -15.21
CA CYS A 38 6.48 -1.52 -14.75
C CYS A 38 6.60 -2.62 -15.82
N VAL A 39 5.55 -2.87 -16.61
CA VAL A 39 5.45 -4.02 -17.53
C VAL A 39 6.56 -4.01 -18.58
N LYS A 40 7.03 -2.84 -19.01
CA LYS A 40 8.12 -2.74 -20.00
C LYS A 40 9.39 -3.51 -19.59
N CYS A 41 9.62 -3.67 -18.28
CA CYS A 41 10.74 -4.44 -17.75
C CYS A 41 10.30 -5.73 -17.06
N HIS A 42 9.06 -5.77 -16.56
CA HIS A 42 8.51 -6.85 -15.75
C HIS A 42 7.30 -7.51 -16.41
N GLY A 43 7.36 -7.80 -17.69
CA GLY A 43 6.26 -8.47 -18.38
C GLY A 43 6.35 -8.49 -19.88
N GLN A 44 7.33 -7.81 -20.49
CA GLN A 44 7.45 -7.75 -21.93
C GLN A 44 8.65 -8.59 -22.41
N GLY A 45 8.40 -9.58 -23.29
CA GLY A 45 9.41 -10.43 -23.92
C GLY A 45 9.82 -11.63 -23.04
N ASP A 46 10.77 -12.40 -23.55
CA ASP A 46 11.25 -13.65 -22.94
C ASP A 46 12.08 -13.46 -21.67
N LYS A 47 12.60 -12.24 -21.47
CA LYS A 47 13.47 -11.92 -20.33
C LYS A 47 12.77 -11.00 -19.35
N VAL A 48 12.03 -11.59 -18.41
CA VAL A 48 11.40 -10.87 -17.32
C VAL A 48 12.44 -10.51 -16.25
N LYS A 49 12.71 -9.21 -16.06
CA LYS A 49 13.65 -8.74 -15.04
C LYS A 49 13.17 -9.07 -13.64
N GLY A 50 14.09 -9.49 -12.77
CA GLY A 50 13.79 -9.80 -11.38
C GLY A 50 12.87 -11.00 -11.17
N LYS A 51 12.70 -11.85 -12.19
CA LYS A 51 11.79 -13.03 -12.14
C LYS A 51 10.32 -12.67 -11.81
N VAL A 52 9.94 -11.39 -11.93
CA VAL A 52 8.58 -10.91 -11.67
C VAL A 52 7.91 -10.54 -12.98
N ASN A 53 6.83 -11.25 -13.33
CA ASN A 53 5.99 -10.95 -14.49
C ASN A 53 4.69 -10.30 -14.05
N LEU A 54 4.62 -8.97 -14.15
CA LEU A 54 3.44 -8.19 -13.80
C LEU A 54 2.36 -8.22 -14.89
N LEU A 55 2.70 -8.56 -16.12
CA LEU A 55 1.73 -8.72 -17.21
C LEU A 55 0.86 -9.96 -17.01
N ALA A 56 1.35 -10.96 -16.28
CA ALA A 56 0.60 -12.16 -15.95
C ALA A 56 -0.55 -11.89 -14.95
N LEU A 57 -0.52 -10.75 -14.25
CA LEU A 57 -1.57 -10.34 -13.33
C LEU A 57 -2.74 -9.75 -14.13
N LYS A 58 -3.82 -10.49 -14.25
CA LYS A 58 -5.01 -10.07 -15.03
C LYS A 58 -6.05 -9.37 -14.18
N SER A 59 -6.05 -9.62 -12.87
CA SER A 59 -7.05 -9.11 -11.93
C SER A 59 -6.42 -8.75 -10.58
N GLU A 60 -7.12 -7.93 -9.80
CA GLU A 60 -6.73 -7.64 -8.41
C GLU A 60 -6.74 -8.90 -7.53
N LYS A 61 -7.55 -9.91 -7.88
CA LYS A 61 -7.56 -11.21 -7.20
C LYS A 61 -6.22 -11.92 -7.31
N ASP A 62 -5.54 -11.77 -8.45
CA ASP A 62 -4.22 -12.39 -8.66
C ASP A 62 -3.16 -11.74 -7.75
N LEU A 63 -3.31 -10.44 -7.44
CA LEU A 63 -2.48 -9.75 -6.46
C LEU A 63 -2.79 -10.20 -5.03
N LEU A 64 -4.08 -10.29 -4.67
CA LEU A 64 -4.51 -10.75 -3.35
C LEU A 64 -4.07 -12.17 -3.04
N ALA A 65 -3.95 -13.02 -4.07
CA ALA A 65 -3.44 -14.38 -3.93
C ALA A 65 -1.92 -14.44 -3.65
N ARG A 66 -1.20 -13.32 -3.77
CA ARG A 66 0.27 -13.26 -3.66
C ARG A 66 0.71 -12.18 -2.67
N PRO A 67 0.47 -12.35 -1.37
CA PRO A 67 0.81 -11.34 -0.36
C PRO A 67 2.30 -11.01 -0.30
N GLU A 68 3.17 -11.97 -0.59
CA GLU A 68 4.63 -11.75 -0.65
C GLU A 68 4.99 -10.78 -1.79
N LEU A 69 4.34 -10.93 -2.95
CA LEU A 69 4.53 -10.00 -4.07
C LEU A 69 4.00 -8.59 -3.72
N LEU A 70 2.83 -8.51 -3.07
CA LEU A 70 2.28 -7.23 -2.60
C LEU A 70 3.26 -6.51 -1.68
N ASN A 71 3.83 -7.23 -0.70
CA ASN A 71 4.82 -6.66 0.23
C ASN A 71 6.05 -6.14 -0.51
N THR A 72 6.62 -6.95 -1.42
CA THR A 72 7.78 -6.53 -2.22
C THR A 72 7.47 -5.30 -3.08
N LEU A 73 6.28 -5.24 -3.70
CA LEU A 73 5.88 -4.08 -4.51
C LEU A 73 5.75 -2.80 -3.66
N ILE A 74 5.20 -2.91 -2.46
CA ILE A 74 5.11 -1.79 -1.51
C ILE A 74 6.51 -1.29 -1.16
N GLU A 75 7.39 -2.18 -0.73
CA GLU A 75 8.75 -1.87 -0.31
C GLU A 75 9.56 -1.15 -1.40
N VAL A 76 9.60 -1.69 -2.61
CA VAL A 76 10.37 -1.08 -3.72
C VAL A 76 9.79 0.25 -4.20
N LEU A 77 8.48 0.47 -4.05
CA LEU A 77 7.83 1.73 -4.36
C LEU A 77 8.07 2.80 -3.28
N GLU A 78 8.02 2.43 -1.99
CA GLU A 78 8.30 3.32 -0.86
C GLU A 78 9.76 3.76 -0.87
N ASN A 79 10.69 2.84 -1.07
CA ASN A 79 12.13 3.11 -1.15
C ASN A 79 12.54 3.81 -2.45
N ARG A 80 11.61 4.03 -3.40
CA ARG A 80 11.89 4.62 -4.72
C ARG A 80 12.93 3.84 -5.53
N GLU A 81 13.06 2.54 -5.28
CA GLU A 81 13.94 1.68 -6.06
C GLU A 81 13.36 1.41 -7.46
N MET A 82 12.03 1.38 -7.56
CA MET A 82 11.30 1.18 -8.80
C MET A 82 10.29 2.31 -9.07
N PRO A 83 10.15 2.76 -10.32
CA PRO A 83 11.02 2.53 -11.47
C PRO A 83 12.41 3.17 -11.29
N PRO A 84 13.45 2.67 -12.03
CA PRO A 84 14.79 3.24 -11.97
C PRO A 84 14.83 4.71 -12.43
N LYS A 85 15.75 5.53 -11.90
CA LYS A 85 15.83 6.99 -12.10
C LYS A 85 15.77 7.47 -13.56
N LYS A 86 16.15 6.63 -14.53
CA LYS A 86 16.15 6.97 -15.97
C LYS A 86 14.86 6.51 -16.70
N LYS A 87 13.86 6.06 -16.00
CA LYS A 87 12.59 5.55 -16.58
C LYS A 87 11.40 6.40 -16.13
N PRO A 88 10.32 6.45 -16.96
CA PRO A 88 9.09 7.10 -16.55
C PRO A 88 8.62 6.55 -15.19
N ALA A 89 8.29 7.45 -14.28
CA ALA A 89 7.86 7.12 -12.94
C ALA A 89 6.55 7.84 -12.62
N PRO A 90 5.69 7.29 -11.74
CA PRO A 90 4.53 7.99 -11.25
C PRO A 90 4.94 9.23 -10.44
N SER A 91 4.10 10.27 -10.42
CA SER A 91 4.28 11.41 -9.53
C SER A 91 4.30 10.96 -8.06
N ASP A 92 4.83 11.79 -7.17
CA ASP A 92 4.88 11.44 -5.74
C ASP A 92 3.48 11.23 -5.15
N ALA A 93 2.49 12.00 -5.59
CA ALA A 93 1.10 11.79 -5.20
C ALA A 93 0.56 10.44 -5.69
N ALA A 94 0.71 10.15 -6.99
CA ALA A 94 0.29 8.89 -7.59
C ALA A 94 1.00 7.69 -6.94
N ARG A 95 2.29 7.81 -6.61
CA ARG A 95 3.04 6.78 -5.89
C ARG A 95 2.47 6.51 -4.50
N LYS A 96 2.20 7.56 -3.72
CA LYS A 96 1.59 7.43 -2.38
C LYS A 96 0.21 6.75 -2.45
N HIS A 97 -0.63 7.14 -3.41
CA HIS A 97 -1.92 6.50 -3.63
C HIS A 97 -1.79 5.02 -4.01
N LEU A 98 -0.87 4.70 -4.92
CA LEU A 98 -0.61 3.32 -5.32
C LEU A 98 -0.16 2.47 -4.12
N VAL A 99 0.79 2.97 -3.32
CA VAL A 99 1.28 2.29 -2.11
C VAL A 99 0.13 2.09 -1.12
N ALA A 100 -0.65 3.11 -0.82
CA ALA A 100 -1.80 3.00 0.09
C ALA A 100 -2.82 1.95 -0.39
N ARG A 101 -3.08 1.89 -1.70
CA ARG A 101 -3.95 0.87 -2.29
C ARG A 101 -3.39 -0.53 -2.11
N LEU A 102 -2.10 -0.74 -2.42
CA LEU A 102 -1.43 -2.04 -2.25
C LEU A 102 -1.39 -2.47 -0.77
N GLN A 103 -1.15 -1.55 0.17
CA GLN A 103 -1.21 -1.83 1.61
C GLN A 103 -2.62 -2.25 2.04
N GLY A 104 -3.67 -1.62 1.49
CA GLY A 104 -5.06 -2.03 1.70
C GLY A 104 -5.32 -3.46 1.24
N MET A 105 -4.83 -3.79 0.03
CA MET A 105 -4.94 -5.14 -0.53
C MET A 105 -4.14 -6.17 0.28
N LEU A 106 -2.95 -5.82 0.76
CA LEU A 106 -2.15 -6.70 1.62
C LEU A 106 -2.89 -7.01 2.93
N ARG A 107 -3.44 -5.99 3.58
CA ARG A 107 -4.28 -6.20 4.79
C ARG A 107 -5.48 -7.11 4.51
N GLN A 108 -6.13 -6.95 3.37
CA GLN A 108 -7.25 -7.82 2.97
C GLN A 108 -6.79 -9.25 2.72
N ALA A 109 -5.69 -9.44 2.01
CA ALA A 109 -5.12 -10.77 1.74
C ALA A 109 -4.76 -11.51 3.04
N LEU A 110 -4.20 -10.80 4.01
CA LEU A 110 -3.82 -11.37 5.31
C LEU A 110 -5.02 -11.71 6.18
N LYS A 111 -6.11 -10.90 6.16
CA LYS A 111 -7.34 -11.22 6.90
C LYS A 111 -8.00 -12.51 6.42
N ASN A 112 -7.93 -12.77 5.13
CA ASN A 112 -8.56 -13.93 4.52
C ASN A 112 -7.67 -15.20 4.53
N ARG A 113 -6.45 -15.07 5.04
CA ARG A 113 -5.52 -16.21 5.11
C ARG A 113 -5.81 -17.01 6.36
N ALA A 114 -6.18 -18.28 6.18
CA ALA A 114 -6.20 -19.22 7.30
C ALA A 114 -4.74 -19.44 7.74
N PHE A 115 -4.39 -18.95 8.91
CA PHE A 115 -3.09 -19.28 9.50
C PHE A 115 -3.11 -20.73 9.93
N ALA A 116 -2.14 -21.50 9.48
CA ALA A 116 -1.91 -22.82 10.05
C ALA A 116 -1.66 -22.65 11.56
N PRO A 117 -2.29 -23.43 12.42
CA PRO A 117 -2.05 -23.35 13.85
C PRO A 117 -0.57 -23.55 14.10
N THR A 118 0.06 -22.56 14.72
CA THR A 118 1.47 -22.65 15.11
C THR A 118 1.58 -23.75 16.16
N GLN A 119 2.30 -24.81 15.85
CA GLN A 119 2.57 -25.84 16.84
C GLN A 119 3.36 -25.24 18.00
N MET A 120 2.84 -25.36 19.21
CA MET A 120 3.58 -24.98 20.39
C MET A 120 4.81 -25.86 20.52
N ARG A 121 5.97 -25.27 20.46
CA ARG A 121 7.24 -25.98 20.73
C ARG A 121 7.89 -25.41 21.98
N ARG A 122 8.64 -26.22 22.67
CA ARG A 122 9.49 -25.74 23.77
C ARG A 122 10.47 -24.71 23.27
N MET A 123 10.55 -23.58 23.94
CA MET A 123 11.64 -22.64 23.76
C MET A 123 12.95 -23.28 24.22
N ASN A 124 14.01 -23.06 23.48
CA ASN A 124 15.35 -23.38 23.97
C ASN A 124 15.76 -22.35 25.04
N ARG A 125 16.85 -22.62 25.76
CA ARG A 125 17.30 -21.75 26.86
C ARG A 125 17.61 -20.32 26.41
N PHE A 126 18.18 -20.14 25.22
CA PHE A 126 18.44 -18.82 24.64
C PHE A 126 17.17 -18.05 24.35
N GLN A 127 16.22 -18.70 23.70
CA GLN A 127 14.93 -18.10 23.41
C GLN A 127 14.22 -17.69 24.69
N TYR A 128 14.22 -18.55 25.70
CA TYR A 128 13.62 -18.26 27.00
C TYR A 128 14.33 -17.08 27.68
N ASN A 129 15.66 -17.12 27.75
CA ASN A 129 16.45 -16.05 28.38
C ASN A 129 16.21 -14.70 27.69
N ASN A 130 16.25 -14.65 26.37
CA ASN A 130 16.01 -13.44 25.62
C ASN A 130 14.57 -12.94 25.79
N SER A 131 13.57 -13.83 25.74
CA SER A 131 12.18 -13.43 25.95
C SER A 131 11.95 -12.84 27.35
N VAL A 132 12.60 -13.35 28.38
CA VAL A 132 12.45 -12.81 29.74
C VAL A 132 13.22 -11.48 29.89
N ILE A 133 14.40 -11.37 29.29
CA ILE A 133 15.16 -10.11 29.24
C ILE A 133 14.34 -9.01 28.58
N ASP A 134 13.78 -9.30 27.39
CA ASP A 134 12.98 -8.35 26.63
C ASP A 134 11.68 -7.98 27.36
N LEU A 135 10.99 -8.96 27.94
CA LEU A 135 9.72 -8.74 28.64
C LEU A 135 9.87 -7.90 29.91
N LEU A 136 10.97 -8.11 30.64
CA LEU A 136 11.24 -7.45 31.93
C LEU A 136 12.26 -6.30 31.80
N GLU A 137 12.65 -5.93 30.58
CA GLU A 137 13.64 -4.87 30.30
C GLU A 137 14.93 -5.02 31.12
N LEU A 138 15.42 -6.26 31.24
CA LEU A 138 16.59 -6.55 32.06
C LEU A 138 17.86 -6.22 31.30
N ASN A 139 18.81 -5.64 31.99
CA ASN A 139 20.15 -5.32 31.45
C ASN A 139 21.19 -6.43 31.64
N ARG A 140 20.76 -7.62 32.04
CA ARG A 140 21.65 -8.77 32.30
C ARG A 140 21.03 -10.10 31.95
N GLN A 141 21.83 -11.08 31.63
CA GLN A 141 21.37 -12.45 31.43
C GLN A 141 20.92 -13.08 32.74
N ILE A 142 19.75 -13.75 32.71
CA ILE A 142 19.19 -14.43 33.87
C ILE A 142 19.85 -15.79 34.05
N PHE A 143 20.14 -16.48 32.94
CA PHE A 143 20.80 -17.78 32.95
C PHE A 143 22.21 -17.66 32.35
N ARG A 144 23.24 -18.05 33.09
CA ARG A 144 24.53 -18.27 32.50
C ARG A 144 24.48 -19.55 31.68
N LEU A 145 24.49 -19.40 30.38
CA LEU A 145 24.49 -20.51 29.46
C LEU A 145 25.95 -20.93 29.26
N ASN A 146 26.42 -21.91 30.03
CA ASN A 146 27.63 -22.59 29.68
C ASN A 146 27.35 -23.45 28.46
N GLU A 147 27.71 -22.97 27.29
CA GLU A 147 27.72 -23.80 26.08
C GLU A 147 28.87 -24.78 26.22
N ARG A 148 28.52 -26.03 26.44
CA ARG A 148 29.42 -27.14 26.05
C ARG A 148 29.11 -27.40 24.57
N LEU A 149 30.03 -27.02 23.74
CA LEU A 149 30.12 -27.48 22.35
C LEU A 149 30.39 -28.98 22.32
#